data_2241e5716c86d0e9ad9e0f7cdcba1ce1
#
_entry.id   2241e5716c86d0e9ad9e0f7cdcba1ce1
#
_cell.length_a   1.000
_cell.length_b   1.000
_cell.length_c   1.000
_cell.angle_alpha   90.00
_cell.angle_beta   90.00
_cell.angle_gamma   90.00
#
_symmetry.space_group_name_H-M   'P 1'
#
loop_
_entity.id
_entity.type
_entity.pdbx_description
1 polymer ?
#
loop_
_entity_poly.entity_id
_entity_poly.type
_entity_poly.pdbx_seq_one_letter_code
_entity_poly.pdbx_strand_id
1 'polypeptide(L)'
;KSPKSWGLNTIANSPDKDIFMRRKTPYVERFEIKGPALSGKAAWWPFRDPFDPAFRKNVADNLKSRSGMTDDPWCIGFFVDNEIHWGDKFDLARFTIMSPASLAGKIRFKGELEKKYGGISGLNGAWGTKFADWDAFLQNREVPKGADKKDLEDFTSLMAEEYFKVIREEFDKFAPNKLYLGCRFAGSNENVVRIGAKYCDAVSYNRYADNLKKLKLPAGIDKPVMIGEWHFGALDRGPFHPSLIKRENQADRADSYYEYAKSALENPNVVGIHWHQFSDQAATGRFDGENFQVGLTDVCDTPYAETIAKIREIGRDLYRIRQAAPLP
;
A
#
# COMPACT_ATOMS: atom_id res chain seq x y z
N LYS A 1 8.06 14.92 24.89
CA LYS A 1 6.59 15.17 24.99
C LYS A 1 5.88 14.13 24.15
N SER A 2 4.70 13.67 24.58
CA SER A 2 3.94 12.65 23.85
C SER A 2 3.38 13.20 22.52
N PRO A 3 3.35 12.43 21.42
CA PRO A 3 2.68 12.81 20.17
C PRO A 3 1.24 13.30 20.38
N LYS A 4 0.51 12.72 21.32
CA LYS A 4 -0.83 13.17 21.72
C LYS A 4 -0.86 14.62 22.17
N SER A 5 0.17 15.11 22.86
CA SER A 5 0.28 16.51 23.30
C SER A 5 0.52 17.47 22.11
N TRP A 6 0.83 16.93 20.94
CA TRP A 6 0.97 17.68 19.69
C TRP A 6 -0.32 17.70 18.86
N GLY A 7 -1.34 16.91 19.23
CA GLY A 7 -2.60 16.84 18.49
C GLY A 7 -2.73 15.60 17.59
N LEU A 8 -1.75 14.69 17.61
CA LEU A 8 -1.83 13.42 16.91
C LEU A 8 -2.68 12.43 17.72
N ASN A 9 -3.57 11.72 17.06
CA ASN A 9 -4.56 10.84 17.71
C ASN A 9 -4.40 9.36 17.37
N THR A 10 -3.46 8.99 16.51
CA THR A 10 -3.22 7.61 16.10
C THR A 10 -1.71 7.36 16.00
N ILE A 11 -1.26 6.17 16.37
CA ILE A 11 0.10 5.68 16.13
C ILE A 11 0.03 4.78 14.90
N ALA A 12 0.88 5.06 13.92
CA ALA A 12 0.91 4.31 12.67
C ALA A 12 2.25 3.60 12.52
N ASN A 13 2.18 2.29 12.29
CA ASN A 13 3.31 1.48 11.85
C ASN A 13 4.59 1.71 12.70
N SER A 14 4.44 1.73 14.01
CA SER A 14 5.57 1.89 14.94
C SER A 14 6.35 0.59 15.07
N PRO A 15 7.68 0.58 14.96
CA PRO A 15 8.49 -0.59 15.25
C PRO A 15 8.55 -0.93 16.74
N ASP A 16 8.23 0.03 17.61
CA ASP A 16 8.33 -0.12 19.06
C ASP A 16 6.98 -0.49 19.69
N LYS A 17 6.85 -1.78 20.03
CA LYS A 17 5.67 -2.34 20.68
C LYS A 17 5.42 -1.71 22.06
N ASP A 18 6.46 -1.29 22.79
CA ASP A 18 6.31 -0.71 24.11
C ASP A 18 5.59 0.63 24.09
N ILE A 19 5.57 1.31 22.94
CA ILE A 19 4.84 2.56 22.76
C ILE A 19 3.35 2.31 22.61
N PHE A 20 2.93 1.50 21.67
CA PHE A 20 1.49 1.31 21.39
C PHE A 20 0.82 0.37 22.38
N MET A 21 1.53 -0.62 22.94
CA MET A 21 1.00 -1.50 23.98
C MET A 21 0.76 -0.80 25.32
N ARG A 22 1.16 0.46 25.47
CA ARG A 22 0.74 1.30 26.62
C ARG A 22 -0.75 1.64 26.61
N ARG A 23 -1.45 1.39 25.49
CA ARG A 23 -2.90 1.60 25.33
C ARG A 23 -3.35 3.02 25.71
N LYS A 24 -2.60 4.03 25.27
CA LYS A 24 -2.91 5.46 25.47
C LYS A 24 -3.38 6.15 24.22
N THR A 25 -3.16 5.53 23.06
CA THR A 25 -3.49 6.05 21.73
C THR A 25 -3.79 4.87 20.82
N PRO A 26 -4.91 4.88 20.09
CA PRO A 26 -5.18 3.85 19.07
C PRO A 26 -4.04 3.72 18.08
N TYR A 27 -3.86 2.54 17.52
CA TYR A 27 -2.77 2.28 16.59
C TYR A 27 -3.20 1.39 15.44
N VAL A 28 -2.43 1.46 14.35
CA VAL A 28 -2.46 0.52 13.24
C VAL A 28 -1.10 -0.15 13.12
N GLU A 29 -1.10 -1.36 12.59
CA GLU A 29 0.11 -2.14 12.37
C GLU A 29 0.23 -2.51 10.89
N ARG A 30 1.39 -2.99 10.47
CA ARG A 30 1.65 -3.47 9.12
C ARG A 30 2.46 -4.76 9.16
N PHE A 31 2.20 -5.65 8.23
CA PHE A 31 3.09 -6.76 7.95
C PHE A 31 3.27 -6.96 6.44
N GLU A 32 4.35 -7.63 6.07
CA GLU A 32 4.70 -7.93 4.70
C GLU A 32 4.60 -9.42 4.44
N ILE A 33 4.05 -9.76 3.28
CA ILE A 33 3.95 -11.15 2.84
C ILE A 33 5.28 -11.59 2.25
N LYS A 34 5.74 -12.77 2.67
CA LYS A 34 6.95 -13.42 2.15
C LYS A 34 6.54 -14.65 1.34
N GLY A 35 7.36 -15.00 0.38
CA GLY A 35 7.12 -16.16 -0.48
C GLY A 35 7.67 -15.96 -1.89
N PRO A 36 7.40 -16.91 -2.81
CA PRO A 36 7.77 -16.76 -4.21
C PRO A 36 7.20 -15.47 -4.80
N ALA A 37 7.99 -14.83 -5.66
CA ALA A 37 7.63 -13.58 -6.32
C ALA A 37 7.60 -13.75 -7.82
N LEU A 38 6.78 -12.94 -8.49
CA LEU A 38 6.80 -12.82 -9.93
C LEU A 38 8.16 -12.28 -10.39
N SER A 39 8.64 -12.76 -11.55
CA SER A 39 9.81 -12.23 -12.22
C SER A 39 9.40 -10.98 -12.99
N GLY A 40 10.24 -9.95 -12.91
CA GLY A 40 9.99 -8.70 -13.64
C GLY A 40 10.70 -7.55 -12.94
N LYS A 41 10.75 -6.41 -13.58
CA LYS A 41 11.32 -5.21 -12.98
C LYS A 41 10.26 -4.57 -12.08
N ALA A 42 10.30 -4.90 -10.79
CA ALA A 42 9.46 -4.24 -9.80
C ALA A 42 9.85 -2.75 -9.66
N ALA A 43 8.85 -1.90 -9.44
CA ALA A 43 9.10 -0.48 -9.17
C ALA A 43 9.79 -0.30 -7.81
N TRP A 44 9.25 -0.89 -6.75
CA TRP A 44 9.78 -0.79 -5.39
C TRP A 44 9.87 -2.18 -4.74
N TRP A 45 8.71 -2.85 -4.52
CA TRP A 45 8.65 -4.20 -3.96
C TRP A 45 8.06 -5.20 -4.96
N PRO A 46 8.61 -6.44 -5.03
CA PRO A 46 8.10 -7.46 -5.93
C PRO A 46 6.69 -7.93 -5.52
N PHE A 47 5.87 -8.26 -6.50
CA PHE A 47 4.58 -8.88 -6.27
C PHE A 47 4.75 -10.36 -5.91
N ARG A 48 4.18 -10.79 -4.78
CA ARG A 48 4.21 -12.19 -4.35
C ARG A 48 3.11 -12.99 -5.02
N ASP A 49 3.40 -14.24 -5.34
CA ASP A 49 2.46 -15.14 -6.03
C ASP A 49 1.33 -15.59 -5.09
N PRO A 50 0.08 -15.11 -5.24
CA PRO A 50 -1.01 -15.49 -4.35
C PRO A 50 -1.55 -16.90 -4.59
N PHE A 51 -1.18 -17.56 -5.69
CA PHE A 51 -1.52 -18.95 -5.96
C PHE A 51 -0.56 -19.94 -5.30
N ASP A 52 0.58 -19.47 -4.82
CA ASP A 52 1.51 -20.31 -4.06
C ASP A 52 0.97 -20.56 -2.65
N PRO A 53 0.92 -21.82 -2.17
CA PRO A 53 0.47 -22.12 -0.81
C PRO A 53 1.24 -21.39 0.30
N ALA A 54 2.50 -21.03 0.06
CA ALA A 54 3.31 -20.25 0.99
C ALA A 54 2.73 -18.85 1.22
N PHE A 55 2.04 -18.25 0.25
CA PHE A 55 1.39 -16.96 0.40
C PHE A 55 0.33 -17.00 1.52
N ARG A 56 -0.65 -17.87 1.41
CA ARG A 56 -1.70 -18.05 2.42
C ARG A 56 -1.11 -18.41 3.80
N LYS A 57 -0.16 -19.33 3.82
CA LYS A 57 0.53 -19.72 5.05
C LYS A 57 1.20 -18.51 5.71
N ASN A 58 1.88 -17.68 4.93
CA ASN A 58 2.58 -16.50 5.47
C ASN A 58 1.61 -15.46 6.02
N VAL A 59 0.47 -15.21 5.37
CA VAL A 59 -0.60 -14.34 5.92
C VAL A 59 -1.09 -14.87 7.25
N ALA A 60 -1.45 -16.14 7.32
CA ALA A 60 -1.91 -16.80 8.55
C ALA A 60 -0.86 -16.71 9.68
N ASP A 61 0.40 -17.01 9.39
CA ASP A 61 1.49 -16.97 10.38
C ASP A 61 1.72 -15.54 10.91
N ASN A 62 1.64 -14.53 10.02
CA ASN A 62 1.75 -13.13 10.43
C ASN A 62 0.63 -12.72 11.39
N LEU A 63 -0.62 -13.09 11.11
CA LEU A 63 -1.75 -12.76 11.98
C LEU A 63 -1.66 -13.51 13.32
N LYS A 64 -1.34 -14.80 13.31
CA LYS A 64 -1.15 -15.60 14.53
C LYS A 64 -0.03 -15.07 15.42
N SER A 65 1.10 -14.69 14.84
CA SER A 65 2.23 -14.11 15.59
C SER A 65 1.91 -12.77 16.23
N ARG A 66 0.82 -12.12 15.80
CA ARG A 66 0.31 -10.83 16.29
C ARG A 66 -0.97 -10.98 17.12
N SER A 67 -1.22 -12.16 17.69
CA SER A 67 -2.44 -12.43 18.48
C SER A 67 -2.69 -11.38 19.59
N GLY A 68 -1.63 -10.90 20.26
CA GLY A 68 -1.74 -9.81 21.22
C GLY A 68 -2.23 -8.47 20.65
N MET A 69 -2.21 -8.30 19.31
CA MET A 69 -2.72 -7.11 18.62
C MET A 69 -4.08 -7.39 17.98
N THR A 70 -4.31 -8.60 17.46
CA THR A 70 -5.61 -8.97 16.89
C THR A 70 -6.73 -8.97 17.94
N ASP A 71 -6.37 -9.20 19.20
CA ASP A 71 -7.30 -9.15 20.34
C ASP A 71 -7.32 -7.80 21.06
N ASP A 72 -6.38 -6.88 20.76
CA ASP A 72 -6.27 -5.59 21.43
C ASP A 72 -7.30 -4.58 20.89
N PRO A 73 -8.24 -4.08 21.74
CA PRO A 73 -9.22 -3.08 21.30
C PRO A 73 -8.60 -1.74 20.87
N TRP A 74 -7.34 -1.47 21.21
CA TRP A 74 -6.61 -0.28 20.76
C TRP A 74 -6.01 -0.43 19.37
N CYS A 75 -5.89 -1.66 18.84
CA CYS A 75 -5.51 -1.92 17.47
C CYS A 75 -6.71 -1.70 16.54
N ILE A 76 -6.63 -0.72 15.65
CA ILE A 76 -7.65 -0.42 14.65
C ILE A 76 -7.69 -1.52 13.59
N GLY A 77 -6.51 -1.92 13.11
CA GLY A 77 -6.36 -2.91 12.03
C GLY A 77 -4.95 -2.96 11.48
N PHE A 78 -4.83 -3.64 10.35
CA PHE A 78 -3.55 -3.89 9.71
C PHE A 78 -3.54 -3.47 8.25
N PHE A 79 -2.46 -2.82 7.83
CA PHE A 79 -2.05 -2.79 6.43
C PHE A 79 -1.32 -4.09 6.10
N VAL A 80 -1.51 -4.59 4.90
CA VAL A 80 -0.78 -5.79 4.39
C VAL A 80 0.04 -5.37 3.20
N ASP A 81 1.33 -5.62 3.26
CA ASP A 81 2.34 -5.12 2.33
C ASP A 81 2.45 -3.58 2.29
N ASN A 82 3.32 -3.08 1.45
CA ASN A 82 3.54 -1.67 1.20
C ASN A 82 4.09 -1.47 -0.21
N GLU A 83 3.40 -0.66 -1.00
CA GLU A 83 3.89 -0.19 -2.31
C GLU A 83 4.38 -1.31 -3.24
N ILE A 84 3.74 -2.50 -3.15
CA ILE A 84 4.06 -3.59 -4.05
C ILE A 84 3.73 -3.21 -5.49
N HIS A 85 4.45 -3.80 -6.44
CA HIS A 85 4.29 -3.45 -7.84
C HIS A 85 3.00 -4.02 -8.43
N TRP A 86 2.00 -3.16 -8.61
CA TRP A 86 0.75 -3.50 -9.31
C TRP A 86 0.85 -3.29 -10.82
N GLY A 87 1.71 -2.35 -11.24
CA GLY A 87 1.94 -2.01 -12.63
C GLY A 87 0.71 -1.49 -13.39
N ASP A 88 0.76 -1.63 -14.70
CA ASP A 88 -0.39 -1.38 -15.56
C ASP A 88 -1.36 -2.58 -15.52
N LYS A 89 -2.43 -2.51 -16.28
CA LYS A 89 -3.46 -3.57 -16.32
C LYS A 89 -3.03 -4.90 -16.94
N PHE A 90 -1.77 -5.01 -17.38
CA PHE A 90 -1.21 -6.21 -18.01
C PHE A 90 0.02 -6.75 -17.27
N ASP A 91 0.63 -5.96 -16.39
CA ASP A 91 1.97 -6.25 -15.87
C ASP A 91 2.05 -7.51 -15.03
N LEU A 92 1.07 -7.79 -14.18
CA LEU A 92 1.10 -9.03 -13.39
C LEU A 92 1.07 -10.27 -14.28
N ALA A 93 0.29 -10.25 -15.35
CA ALA A 93 0.29 -11.35 -16.34
C ALA A 93 1.63 -11.43 -17.10
N ARG A 94 2.20 -10.31 -17.52
CA ARG A 94 3.52 -10.27 -18.17
C ARG A 94 4.60 -10.82 -17.26
N PHE A 95 4.66 -10.38 -16.01
CA PHE A 95 5.61 -10.89 -15.02
C PHE A 95 5.41 -12.37 -14.72
N THR A 96 4.17 -12.84 -14.74
CA THR A 96 3.87 -14.27 -14.63
C THR A 96 4.45 -15.06 -15.80
N ILE A 97 4.31 -14.59 -17.05
CA ILE A 97 4.93 -15.22 -18.22
C ILE A 97 6.45 -15.28 -18.07
N MET A 98 7.07 -14.21 -17.60
CA MET A 98 8.53 -14.12 -17.42
C MET A 98 9.05 -14.98 -16.28
N SER A 99 8.18 -15.48 -15.42
CA SER A 99 8.53 -16.26 -14.23
C SER A 99 8.89 -17.72 -14.58
N PRO A 100 9.57 -18.46 -13.68
CA PRO A 100 9.88 -19.87 -13.87
C PRO A 100 8.62 -20.72 -14.13
N ALA A 101 8.78 -21.80 -14.88
CA ALA A 101 7.70 -22.76 -15.18
C ALA A 101 7.04 -23.36 -13.94
N SER A 102 7.80 -23.48 -12.85
CA SER A 102 7.33 -23.99 -11.56
C SER A 102 6.52 -23.02 -10.72
N LEU A 103 6.43 -21.73 -11.13
CA LEU A 103 5.66 -20.75 -10.36
C LEU A 103 4.17 -21.08 -10.40
N ALA A 104 3.52 -21.15 -9.24
CA ALA A 104 2.12 -21.56 -9.12
C ALA A 104 1.18 -20.64 -9.96
N GLY A 105 1.41 -19.33 -9.94
CA GLY A 105 0.68 -18.37 -10.78
C GLY A 105 0.85 -18.64 -12.27
N LYS A 106 2.03 -19.07 -12.72
CA LYS A 106 2.24 -19.42 -14.14
C LYS A 106 1.52 -20.68 -14.54
N ILE A 107 1.53 -21.69 -13.67
CA ILE A 107 0.76 -22.92 -13.86
C ILE A 107 -0.74 -22.60 -13.90
N ARG A 108 -1.20 -21.70 -13.03
CA ARG A 108 -2.58 -21.22 -13.04
C ARG A 108 -2.92 -20.49 -14.33
N PHE A 109 -2.05 -19.60 -14.83
CA PHE A 109 -2.27 -18.89 -16.09
C PHE A 109 -2.40 -19.84 -17.27
N LYS A 110 -1.48 -20.81 -17.36
CA LYS A 110 -1.60 -21.89 -18.36
C LYS A 110 -2.97 -22.55 -18.29
N GLY A 111 -3.45 -22.92 -17.09
CA GLY A 111 -4.75 -23.53 -16.91
C GLY A 111 -5.93 -22.68 -17.36
N GLU A 112 -5.87 -21.36 -17.16
CA GLU A 112 -6.92 -20.46 -17.67
C GLU A 112 -6.89 -20.37 -19.21
N LEU A 113 -5.71 -20.31 -19.81
CA LEU A 113 -5.55 -20.34 -21.26
C LEU A 113 -5.98 -21.68 -21.88
N GLU A 114 -5.71 -22.82 -21.21
CA GLU A 114 -6.20 -24.14 -21.62
C GLU A 114 -7.73 -24.20 -21.63
N LYS A 115 -8.38 -23.69 -20.60
CA LYS A 115 -9.84 -23.62 -20.55
C LYS A 115 -10.42 -22.78 -21.67
N LYS A 116 -9.75 -21.65 -22.01
CA LYS A 116 -10.23 -20.72 -23.04
C LYS A 116 -10.04 -21.25 -24.45
N TYR A 117 -8.85 -21.81 -24.74
CA TYR A 117 -8.42 -22.15 -26.10
C TYR A 117 -8.46 -23.66 -26.40
N GLY A 118 -8.67 -24.49 -25.40
CA GLY A 118 -8.64 -25.95 -25.54
C GLY A 118 -7.22 -26.50 -25.74
N GLY A 119 -6.72 -26.46 -26.96
CA GLY A 119 -5.37 -26.92 -27.31
C GLY A 119 -4.38 -25.81 -27.55
N ILE A 120 -3.09 -26.14 -27.54
CA ILE A 120 -2.01 -25.17 -27.80
C ILE A 120 -2.13 -24.51 -29.19
N SER A 121 -2.71 -25.19 -30.17
CA SER A 121 -2.98 -24.64 -31.50
C SER A 121 -3.95 -23.46 -31.45
N GLY A 122 -4.96 -23.52 -30.58
CA GLY A 122 -5.90 -22.43 -30.35
C GLY A 122 -5.22 -21.19 -29.79
N LEU A 123 -4.35 -21.37 -28.77
CA LEU A 123 -3.52 -20.30 -28.23
C LEU A 123 -2.58 -19.72 -29.32
N ASN A 124 -1.89 -20.60 -30.05
CA ASN A 124 -0.97 -20.17 -31.11
C ASN A 124 -1.67 -19.33 -32.18
N GLY A 125 -2.90 -19.72 -32.56
CA GLY A 125 -3.71 -18.93 -33.50
C GLY A 125 -4.08 -17.56 -32.97
N ALA A 126 -4.48 -17.47 -31.70
CA ALA A 126 -4.91 -16.24 -31.07
C ALA A 126 -3.74 -15.28 -30.80
N TRP A 127 -2.58 -15.81 -30.35
CA TRP A 127 -1.42 -14.99 -29.95
C TRP A 127 -0.36 -14.85 -31.05
N GLY A 128 -0.56 -15.49 -32.20
CA GLY A 128 0.43 -15.50 -33.29
C GLY A 128 1.75 -16.19 -32.87
N THR A 129 1.70 -17.18 -32.01
CA THR A 129 2.84 -17.93 -31.47
C THR A 129 3.00 -19.28 -32.17
N LYS A 130 4.06 -20.01 -31.83
CA LYS A 130 4.36 -21.36 -32.38
C LYS A 130 4.85 -22.29 -31.27
N PHE A 131 4.20 -22.28 -30.11
CA PHE A 131 4.54 -23.24 -29.04
C PHE A 131 4.21 -24.66 -29.50
N ALA A 132 5.12 -25.61 -29.26
CA ALA A 132 4.91 -27.02 -29.60
C ALA A 132 3.75 -27.62 -28.78
N ASP A 133 3.72 -27.31 -27.51
CA ASP A 133 2.77 -27.77 -26.53
C ASP A 133 2.66 -26.80 -25.36
N TRP A 134 1.87 -27.14 -24.34
CA TRP A 134 1.70 -26.33 -23.14
C TRP A 134 2.95 -26.29 -22.25
N ASP A 135 3.82 -27.30 -22.31
CA ASP A 135 5.09 -27.29 -21.60
C ASP A 135 6.04 -26.28 -22.21
N ALA A 136 6.08 -26.17 -23.54
CA ALA A 136 6.82 -25.11 -24.23
C ALA A 136 6.33 -23.70 -23.85
N PHE A 137 5.02 -23.51 -23.67
CA PHE A 137 4.49 -22.24 -23.11
C PHE A 137 4.98 -22.01 -21.67
N LEU A 138 4.96 -23.02 -20.79
CA LEU A 138 5.44 -22.88 -19.42
C LEU A 138 6.93 -22.55 -19.34
N GLN A 139 7.74 -23.12 -20.22
CA GLN A 139 9.19 -22.85 -20.28
C GLN A 139 9.52 -21.49 -20.89
N ASN A 140 8.60 -20.90 -21.65
CA ASN A 140 8.81 -19.58 -22.25
C ASN A 140 8.87 -18.50 -21.15
N ARG A 141 9.88 -17.63 -21.23
CA ARG A 141 10.11 -16.52 -20.28
C ARG A 141 10.07 -15.12 -20.96
N GLU A 142 9.62 -15.10 -22.17
CA GLU A 142 9.45 -13.85 -22.94
C GLU A 142 7.96 -13.60 -23.19
N VAL A 143 7.54 -12.37 -23.03
CA VAL A 143 6.14 -12.00 -23.34
C VAL A 143 5.98 -11.98 -24.85
N PRO A 144 5.14 -12.85 -25.44
CA PRO A 144 4.93 -12.85 -26.88
C PRO A 144 4.38 -11.52 -27.37
N LYS A 145 4.92 -11.00 -28.49
CA LYS A 145 4.47 -9.72 -29.07
C LYS A 145 2.97 -9.71 -29.42
N GLY A 146 2.45 -10.87 -29.82
CA GLY A 146 1.03 -11.06 -30.18
C GLY A 146 0.16 -11.55 -29.02
N ALA A 147 0.65 -11.60 -27.77
CA ALA A 147 -0.15 -11.99 -26.64
C ALA A 147 -1.42 -11.15 -26.56
N ASP A 148 -2.58 -11.82 -26.46
CA ASP A 148 -3.88 -11.17 -26.45
C ASP A 148 -4.02 -10.27 -25.21
N LYS A 149 -4.35 -9.01 -25.43
CA LYS A 149 -4.45 -8.01 -24.36
C LYS A 149 -5.54 -8.35 -23.33
N LYS A 150 -6.63 -8.98 -23.79
CA LYS A 150 -7.72 -9.36 -22.90
C LYS A 150 -7.29 -10.49 -21.96
N ASP A 151 -6.52 -11.45 -22.45
CA ASP A 151 -5.96 -12.53 -21.62
C ASP A 151 -5.02 -11.98 -20.55
N LEU A 152 -4.16 -11.03 -20.92
CA LEU A 152 -3.25 -10.40 -19.95
C LEU A 152 -4.01 -9.58 -18.89
N GLU A 153 -5.05 -8.84 -19.31
CA GLU A 153 -5.89 -8.06 -18.40
C GLU A 153 -6.71 -8.94 -17.48
N ASP A 154 -7.31 -10.00 -17.99
CA ASP A 154 -8.11 -10.95 -17.22
C ASP A 154 -7.25 -11.66 -16.18
N PHE A 155 -6.05 -12.10 -16.56
CA PHE A 155 -5.16 -12.77 -15.62
C PHE A 155 -4.55 -11.81 -14.60
N THR A 156 -4.24 -10.57 -14.98
CA THR A 156 -3.84 -9.53 -14.02
C THR A 156 -4.94 -9.30 -12.98
N SER A 157 -6.20 -9.27 -13.43
CA SER A 157 -7.36 -9.13 -12.53
C SER A 157 -7.51 -10.36 -11.62
N LEU A 158 -7.32 -11.56 -12.16
CA LEU A 158 -7.39 -12.80 -11.39
C LEU A 158 -6.31 -12.88 -10.30
N MET A 159 -5.08 -12.43 -10.62
CA MET A 159 -3.98 -12.31 -9.65
C MET A 159 -4.34 -11.35 -8.52
N ALA A 160 -4.87 -10.19 -8.86
CA ALA A 160 -5.32 -9.21 -7.86
C ALA A 160 -6.47 -9.74 -7.00
N GLU A 161 -7.46 -10.37 -7.62
CA GLU A 161 -8.59 -10.98 -6.91
C GLU A 161 -8.12 -12.02 -5.90
N GLU A 162 -7.22 -12.95 -6.31
CA GLU A 162 -6.69 -13.98 -5.41
C GLU A 162 -5.87 -13.37 -4.27
N TYR A 163 -5.04 -12.35 -4.55
CA TYR A 163 -4.27 -11.66 -3.52
C TYR A 163 -5.17 -11.11 -2.41
N PHE A 164 -6.15 -10.29 -2.75
CA PHE A 164 -7.01 -9.67 -1.74
C PHE A 164 -7.94 -10.66 -1.05
N LYS A 165 -8.45 -11.64 -1.80
CA LYS A 165 -9.33 -12.69 -1.31
C LYS A 165 -8.64 -13.56 -0.26
N VAL A 166 -7.44 -14.08 -0.56
CA VAL A 166 -6.69 -14.91 0.38
C VAL A 166 -6.41 -14.17 1.69
N ILE A 167 -6.02 -12.88 1.60
CA ILE A 167 -5.78 -12.07 2.78
C ILE A 167 -7.07 -11.92 3.59
N ARG A 168 -8.20 -11.57 2.96
CA ARG A 168 -9.49 -11.43 3.65
C ARG A 168 -9.91 -12.72 4.35
N GLU A 169 -9.81 -13.86 3.68
CA GLU A 169 -10.13 -15.16 4.26
C GLU A 169 -9.31 -15.49 5.51
N GLU A 170 -8.04 -15.09 5.55
CA GLU A 170 -7.21 -15.29 6.74
C GLU A 170 -7.50 -14.27 7.85
N PHE A 171 -7.87 -13.03 7.49
CA PHE A 171 -8.37 -12.04 8.46
C PHE A 171 -9.64 -12.53 9.16
N ASP A 172 -10.60 -13.06 8.41
CA ASP A 172 -11.86 -13.57 8.96
C ASP A 172 -11.64 -14.71 9.96
N LYS A 173 -10.54 -15.48 9.80
CA LYS A 173 -10.17 -16.58 10.72
C LYS A 173 -9.39 -16.11 11.95
N PHE A 174 -8.45 -15.18 11.79
CA PHE A 174 -7.44 -14.87 12.81
C PHE A 174 -7.51 -13.45 13.36
N ALA A 175 -8.24 -12.57 12.70
CA ALA A 175 -8.41 -11.17 13.10
C ALA A 175 -9.81 -10.62 12.76
N PRO A 176 -10.92 -11.36 13.10
CA PRO A 176 -12.27 -11.01 12.64
C PRO A 176 -12.76 -9.64 13.13
N ASN A 177 -12.17 -9.13 14.21
CA ASN A 177 -12.52 -7.84 14.81
C ASN A 177 -11.56 -6.72 14.43
N LYS A 178 -10.71 -6.91 13.41
CA LYS A 178 -9.73 -5.93 12.93
C LYS A 178 -9.98 -5.55 11.49
N LEU A 179 -9.74 -4.28 11.19
CA LEU A 179 -9.88 -3.80 9.82
C LEU A 179 -8.69 -4.25 8.96
N TYR A 180 -9.00 -4.78 7.78
CA TYR A 180 -8.04 -4.92 6.71
C TYR A 180 -7.95 -3.58 5.97
N LEU A 181 -6.88 -2.83 6.23
CA LEU A 181 -6.70 -1.44 5.79
C LEU A 181 -6.09 -1.32 4.38
N GLY A 182 -5.98 -2.44 3.65
CA GLY A 182 -5.42 -2.46 2.29
C GLY A 182 -3.90 -2.54 2.25
N CYS A 183 -3.32 -2.26 1.08
CA CYS A 183 -1.91 -2.51 0.77
C CYS A 183 -1.09 -1.24 0.51
N ARG A 184 -1.60 -0.06 0.85
CA ARG A 184 -0.90 1.23 0.73
C ARG A 184 -0.42 1.47 -0.71
N PHE A 185 -1.35 1.60 -1.64
CA PHE A 185 -1.06 1.84 -3.05
C PHE A 185 -0.18 3.09 -3.26
N ALA A 186 1.01 2.93 -3.85
CA ALA A 186 1.80 4.05 -4.38
C ALA A 186 1.51 4.25 -5.87
N GLY A 187 1.47 3.16 -6.63
CA GLY A 187 1.03 3.11 -8.03
C GLY A 187 0.07 1.95 -8.21
N SER A 188 -1.02 2.18 -8.92
CA SER A 188 -2.02 1.15 -9.22
C SER A 188 -2.86 1.56 -10.42
N ASN A 189 -3.47 0.58 -11.08
CA ASN A 189 -4.51 0.84 -12.05
C ASN A 189 -5.90 0.78 -11.38
N GLU A 190 -6.88 1.42 -11.99
CA GLU A 190 -8.22 1.55 -11.45
C GLU A 190 -8.89 0.20 -11.16
N ASN A 191 -8.66 -0.81 -12.03
CA ASN A 191 -9.24 -2.13 -11.88
C ASN A 191 -8.75 -2.85 -10.62
N VAL A 192 -7.45 -2.76 -10.31
CA VAL A 192 -6.87 -3.32 -9.08
C VAL A 192 -7.46 -2.65 -7.84
N VAL A 193 -7.66 -1.33 -7.87
CA VAL A 193 -8.32 -0.61 -6.76
C VAL A 193 -9.75 -1.08 -6.57
N ARG A 194 -10.52 -1.29 -7.66
CA ARG A 194 -11.87 -1.85 -7.61
C ARG A 194 -11.91 -3.24 -6.99
N ILE A 195 -10.96 -4.09 -7.38
CA ILE A 195 -10.84 -5.43 -6.82
C ILE A 195 -10.50 -5.36 -5.33
N GLY A 196 -9.48 -4.60 -4.95
CA GLY A 196 -9.10 -4.42 -3.55
C GLY A 196 -10.24 -3.91 -2.68
N ALA A 197 -11.03 -2.96 -3.18
CA ALA A 197 -12.18 -2.41 -2.46
C ALA A 197 -13.28 -3.43 -2.13
N LYS A 198 -13.35 -4.58 -2.81
CA LYS A 198 -14.30 -5.66 -2.47
C LYS A 198 -13.91 -6.37 -1.17
N TYR A 199 -12.61 -6.46 -0.87
CA TYR A 199 -12.07 -7.29 0.20
C TYR A 199 -11.56 -6.47 1.38
N CYS A 200 -11.09 -5.24 1.15
CA CYS A 200 -10.58 -4.35 2.18
C CYS A 200 -11.72 -3.58 2.87
N ASP A 201 -11.55 -3.29 4.15
CA ASP A 201 -12.45 -2.41 4.89
C ASP A 201 -12.19 -0.93 4.57
N ALA A 202 -10.96 -0.60 4.17
CA ALA A 202 -10.58 0.71 3.65
C ALA A 202 -9.65 0.56 2.44
N VAL A 203 -9.70 1.49 1.51
CA VAL A 203 -8.70 1.62 0.44
C VAL A 203 -7.59 2.51 0.95
N SER A 204 -6.35 2.04 0.88
CA SER A 204 -5.21 2.82 1.36
C SER A 204 -4.22 3.21 0.27
N TYR A 205 -3.71 4.44 0.37
CA TYR A 205 -2.72 5.00 -0.54
C TYR A 205 -1.53 5.57 0.23
N ASN A 206 -0.33 5.50 -0.36
CA ASN A 206 0.75 6.39 -0.04
C ASN A 206 0.67 7.55 -1.03
N ARG A 207 0.34 8.74 -0.54
CA ARG A 207 0.01 9.86 -1.43
C ARG A 207 0.83 11.10 -1.11
N TYR A 208 1.91 11.25 -1.82
CA TYR A 208 2.79 12.41 -1.80
C TYR A 208 2.28 13.45 -2.81
N ALA A 209 1.65 14.49 -2.31
CA ALA A 209 1.01 15.55 -3.11
C ALA A 209 0.86 16.82 -2.24
N ASP A 210 0.51 17.94 -2.86
CA ASP A 210 0.26 19.18 -2.10
C ASP A 210 -1.02 19.13 -1.27
N ASN A 211 -2.03 18.38 -1.71
CA ASN A 211 -3.30 18.21 -1.02
C ASN A 211 -4.10 17.02 -1.57
N LEU A 212 -5.24 16.72 -0.95
CA LEU A 212 -6.13 15.61 -1.31
C LEU A 212 -7.45 16.06 -1.96
N LYS A 213 -7.58 17.33 -2.37
CA LYS A 213 -8.83 17.88 -2.94
C LYS A 213 -9.31 17.12 -4.19
N LYS A 214 -8.37 16.57 -4.98
CA LYS A 214 -8.67 15.81 -6.21
C LYS A 214 -8.68 14.30 -6.00
N LEU A 215 -8.44 13.81 -4.78
CA LEU A 215 -8.45 12.39 -4.51
C LEU A 215 -9.88 11.87 -4.56
N LYS A 216 -10.11 10.92 -5.46
CA LYS A 216 -11.40 10.22 -5.62
C LYS A 216 -11.14 8.74 -5.81
N LEU A 217 -12.02 7.93 -5.27
CA LEU A 217 -12.07 6.51 -5.62
C LEU A 217 -12.64 6.33 -7.03
N PRO A 218 -12.35 5.21 -7.69
CA PRO A 218 -13.03 4.83 -8.94
C PRO A 218 -14.54 4.85 -8.77
N ALA A 219 -15.28 5.31 -9.80
CA ALA A 219 -16.73 5.47 -9.73
C ALA A 219 -17.45 4.20 -9.23
N GLY A 220 -18.43 4.34 -8.37
CA GLY A 220 -19.22 3.23 -7.81
C GLY A 220 -18.54 2.50 -6.63
N ILE A 221 -17.38 2.95 -6.16
CA ILE A 221 -16.79 2.46 -4.91
C ILE A 221 -17.16 3.41 -3.77
N ASP A 222 -17.87 2.86 -2.79
CA ASP A 222 -18.15 3.51 -1.52
C ASP A 222 -17.33 2.83 -0.41
N LYS A 223 -16.16 3.37 -0.13
CA LYS A 223 -15.22 2.88 0.89
C LYS A 223 -14.49 4.03 1.56
N PRO A 224 -14.18 3.91 2.85
CA PRO A 224 -13.26 4.84 3.48
C PRO A 224 -11.86 4.75 2.87
N VAL A 225 -11.18 5.89 2.84
CA VAL A 225 -9.81 6.01 2.33
C VAL A 225 -8.87 6.35 3.48
N MET A 226 -7.76 5.65 3.55
CA MET A 226 -6.64 5.97 4.44
C MET A 226 -5.39 6.34 3.64
N ILE A 227 -4.71 7.38 4.06
CA ILE A 227 -3.38 7.71 3.55
C ILE A 227 -2.34 7.12 4.49
N GLY A 228 -1.64 6.12 4.01
CA GLY A 228 -0.62 5.39 4.78
C GLY A 228 0.69 6.14 4.92
N GLU A 229 1.04 6.98 3.91
CA GLU A 229 2.23 7.83 3.93
C GLU A 229 1.99 9.13 3.18
N TRP A 230 2.55 10.21 3.74
CA TRP A 230 2.72 11.51 3.13
C TRP A 230 3.72 12.33 3.93
N HIS A 231 4.42 13.26 3.30
CA HIS A 231 5.33 14.18 3.96
C HIS A 231 5.64 15.42 3.12
N PHE A 232 6.29 16.37 3.76
CA PHE A 232 7.00 17.50 3.17
C PHE A 232 8.36 17.63 3.84
N GLY A 233 9.37 18.07 3.11
CA GLY A 233 10.70 18.35 3.62
C GLY A 233 11.23 19.71 3.17
N ALA A 234 12.14 20.29 3.98
CA ALA A 234 12.81 21.54 3.67
C ALA A 234 14.28 21.47 4.08
N LEU A 235 15.15 22.29 3.46
CA LEU A 235 16.61 22.22 3.63
C LEU A 235 17.22 23.37 4.44
N ASP A 236 16.42 24.25 5.00
CA ASP A 236 16.89 25.33 5.87
C ASP A 236 17.38 24.83 7.24
N ARG A 237 16.98 23.61 7.63
CA ARG A 237 17.46 22.87 8.80
C ARG A 237 17.35 21.36 8.56
N GLY A 238 18.18 20.57 9.22
CA GLY A 238 18.13 19.10 9.17
C GLY A 238 18.98 18.48 8.06
N PRO A 239 18.69 17.22 7.67
CA PRO A 239 19.41 16.48 6.62
C PRO A 239 19.37 17.10 5.24
N PHE A 240 20.20 16.57 4.35
CA PHE A 240 20.54 17.20 3.06
C PHE A 240 19.53 16.96 1.93
N HIS A 241 18.51 16.14 2.13
CA HIS A 241 17.52 15.83 1.12
C HIS A 241 16.10 16.24 1.56
N PRO A 242 15.40 17.05 0.74
CA PRO A 242 14.10 17.62 1.11
C PRO A 242 12.93 16.65 0.93
N SER A 243 13.20 15.36 0.71
CA SER A 243 12.18 14.35 0.44
C SER A 243 11.52 14.45 -0.96
N LEU A 244 10.38 13.76 -1.10
CA LEU A 244 9.63 13.69 -2.37
C LEU A 244 8.90 15.00 -2.70
N ILE A 245 8.47 15.77 -1.68
CA ILE A 245 7.74 17.03 -1.86
C ILE A 245 8.48 18.15 -1.11
N LYS A 246 9.32 18.86 -1.85
CA LYS A 246 10.15 19.94 -1.32
C LYS A 246 9.33 21.17 -0.96
N ARG A 247 9.74 21.82 0.14
CA ARG A 247 9.31 23.17 0.56
C ARG A 247 10.52 24.08 0.73
N GLU A 248 10.29 25.40 0.72
CA GLU A 248 11.37 26.36 0.78
C GLU A 248 12.06 26.39 2.14
N ASN A 249 11.26 26.35 3.21
CA ASN A 249 11.72 26.41 4.59
C ASN A 249 10.74 25.73 5.55
N GLN A 250 11.07 25.71 6.85
CA GLN A 250 10.23 25.04 7.86
C GLN A 250 8.86 25.73 8.04
N ALA A 251 8.71 27.02 7.79
CA ALA A 251 7.42 27.69 7.86
C ALA A 251 6.51 27.23 6.70
N ASP A 252 7.01 27.22 5.46
CA ASP A 252 6.29 26.70 4.29
C ASP A 252 5.93 25.21 4.46
N ARG A 253 6.87 24.42 5.01
CA ARG A 253 6.64 23.01 5.36
C ARG A 253 5.47 22.86 6.36
N ALA A 254 5.42 23.69 7.38
CA ALA A 254 4.39 23.65 8.41
C ALA A 254 3.02 24.07 7.85
N ASP A 255 2.95 25.11 7.01
CA ASP A 255 1.72 25.52 6.33
C ASP A 255 1.24 24.43 5.36
N SER A 256 2.14 23.79 4.64
CA SER A 256 1.83 22.66 3.77
C SER A 256 1.28 21.46 4.54
N TYR A 257 1.81 21.18 5.74
CA TYR A 257 1.23 20.17 6.63
C TYR A 257 -0.23 20.47 6.95
N TYR A 258 -0.50 21.73 7.36
CA TYR A 258 -1.84 22.16 7.71
C TYR A 258 -2.81 22.04 6.54
N GLU A 259 -2.43 22.56 5.36
CA GLU A 259 -3.29 22.51 4.16
C GLU A 259 -3.56 21.09 3.67
N TYR A 260 -2.57 20.20 3.73
CA TYR A 260 -2.78 18.80 3.40
C TYR A 260 -3.76 18.13 4.37
N ALA A 261 -3.53 18.26 5.68
CA ALA A 261 -4.40 17.69 6.70
C ALA A 261 -5.83 18.28 6.63
N LYS A 262 -5.97 19.58 6.40
CA LYS A 262 -7.26 20.23 6.18
C LYS A 262 -7.97 19.65 4.96
N SER A 263 -7.28 19.51 3.84
CA SER A 263 -7.85 18.93 2.62
C SER A 263 -8.29 17.46 2.80
N ALA A 264 -7.62 16.72 3.68
CA ALA A 264 -8.04 15.37 4.08
C ALA A 264 -9.35 15.41 4.89
N LEU A 265 -9.47 16.32 5.84
CA LEU A 265 -10.68 16.50 6.65
C LEU A 265 -11.88 16.96 5.80
N GLU A 266 -11.64 17.76 4.78
CA GLU A 266 -12.66 18.25 3.83
C GLU A 266 -13.06 17.18 2.79
N ASN A 267 -12.25 16.14 2.58
CA ASN A 267 -12.55 15.07 1.65
C ASN A 267 -13.46 14.02 2.32
N PRO A 268 -14.67 13.79 1.83
CA PRO A 268 -15.66 12.93 2.50
C PRO A 268 -15.19 11.48 2.67
N ASN A 269 -14.39 10.95 1.74
CA ASN A 269 -13.93 9.56 1.78
C ASN A 269 -12.73 9.35 2.71
N VAL A 270 -11.92 10.40 3.00
CA VAL A 270 -10.70 10.23 3.80
C VAL A 270 -11.04 10.17 5.28
N VAL A 271 -10.62 9.09 5.93
CA VAL A 271 -10.87 8.82 7.37
C VAL A 271 -9.60 8.82 8.22
N GLY A 272 -8.43 8.81 7.60
CA GLY A 272 -7.15 8.85 8.30
C GLY A 272 -5.98 9.19 7.40
N ILE A 273 -4.99 9.86 7.97
CA ILE A 273 -3.73 10.18 7.29
C ILE A 273 -2.56 9.93 8.25
N HIS A 274 -1.51 9.28 7.77
CA HIS A 274 -0.34 8.93 8.56
C HIS A 274 0.90 9.60 7.99
N TRP A 275 1.52 10.46 8.82
CA TRP A 275 2.75 11.15 8.45
C TRP A 275 3.95 10.21 8.39
N HIS A 276 4.73 10.26 7.34
CA HIS A 276 5.99 9.53 7.19
C HIS A 276 7.15 10.53 7.23
N GLN A 277 7.89 10.61 8.35
CA GLN A 277 7.89 9.79 9.55
C GLN A 277 8.10 10.64 10.81
N PHE A 278 8.27 10.00 11.99
CA PHE A 278 8.37 10.71 13.27
C PHE A 278 9.66 11.51 13.43
N SER A 279 10.82 10.88 13.15
CA SER A 279 12.13 11.55 13.18
C SER A 279 12.71 11.64 11.78
N ASP A 280 13.60 12.62 11.56
CA ASP A 280 14.39 12.67 10.34
C ASP A 280 15.15 11.36 10.12
N GLN A 281 15.41 11.06 8.88
CA GLN A 281 16.24 9.91 8.54
C GLN A 281 17.72 10.22 8.85
N ALA A 282 18.52 9.17 9.07
CA ALA A 282 19.94 9.33 9.33
C ALA A 282 20.63 10.08 8.17
N ALA A 283 21.50 11.02 8.48
CA ALA A 283 22.25 11.78 7.47
C ALA A 283 23.12 10.87 6.57
N THR A 284 23.55 9.71 7.09
CA THR A 284 24.28 8.67 6.35
C THR A 284 23.41 7.85 5.41
N GLY A 285 22.11 8.03 5.45
CA GLY A 285 21.13 7.30 4.64
C GLY A 285 20.62 6.00 5.26
N ARG A 286 19.43 5.59 4.83
CA ARG A 286 18.87 4.25 5.05
C ARG A 286 19.58 3.22 4.17
N PHE A 287 19.17 1.94 4.30
CA PHE A 287 19.65 0.84 3.43
C PHE A 287 19.43 1.06 1.92
N ASP A 288 18.44 1.89 1.55
CA ASP A 288 18.08 2.28 0.18
C ASP A 288 18.65 3.65 -0.24
N GLY A 289 19.44 4.28 0.64
CA GLY A 289 20.10 5.55 0.41
C GLY A 289 19.29 6.79 0.80
N GLU A 290 18.03 6.64 1.24
CA GLU A 290 17.24 7.79 1.68
C GLU A 290 17.84 8.45 2.93
N ASN A 291 17.94 9.79 2.89
CA ASN A 291 18.38 10.63 4.02
C ASN A 291 17.51 11.88 4.12
N PHE A 292 16.18 11.68 4.15
CA PHE A 292 15.20 12.74 4.05
C PHE A 292 15.02 13.55 5.32
N GLN A 293 14.87 14.85 5.16
CA GLN A 293 14.40 15.77 6.19
C GLN A 293 12.86 15.77 6.19
N VAL A 294 12.27 14.84 6.90
CA VAL A 294 10.80 14.62 6.93
C VAL A 294 10.26 14.43 8.34
N GLY A 295 11.12 14.40 9.35
CA GLY A 295 10.73 14.17 10.74
C GLY A 295 9.83 15.26 11.32
N LEU A 296 9.06 14.91 12.32
CA LEU A 296 8.47 15.88 13.26
C LEU A 296 9.53 16.33 14.29
N THR A 297 10.59 15.51 14.44
CA THR A 297 11.82 15.85 15.16
C THR A 297 13.02 15.67 14.23
N ASP A 298 14.10 16.38 14.54
CA ASP A 298 15.38 16.15 13.92
C ASP A 298 16.07 14.88 14.45
N VAL A 299 17.28 14.59 13.99
CA VAL A 299 18.08 13.42 14.41
C VAL A 299 18.55 13.49 15.87
N CYS A 300 18.39 14.63 16.54
CA CYS A 300 18.68 14.84 17.96
C CYS A 300 17.41 14.90 18.81
N ASP A 301 16.27 14.42 18.29
CA ASP A 301 14.96 14.46 18.93
C ASP A 301 14.42 15.87 19.23
N THR A 302 14.97 16.91 18.58
CA THR A 302 14.47 18.28 18.71
C THR A 302 13.26 18.49 17.80
N PRO A 303 12.08 18.87 18.35
CA PRO A 303 10.91 19.09 17.54
C PRO A 303 11.06 20.29 16.59
N TYR A 304 10.55 20.15 15.37
CA TYR A 304 10.36 21.26 14.44
C TYR A 304 9.17 22.10 14.92
N ALA A 305 9.46 23.18 15.63
CA ALA A 305 8.48 23.96 16.37
C ALA A 305 7.33 24.47 15.47
N GLU A 306 7.64 24.89 14.24
CA GLU A 306 6.70 25.40 13.26
C GLU A 306 5.69 24.33 12.86
N THR A 307 6.18 23.15 12.50
CA THR A 307 5.32 21.99 12.13
C THR A 307 4.48 21.54 13.31
N ILE A 308 5.06 21.45 14.52
CA ILE A 308 4.31 21.07 15.73
C ILE A 308 3.23 22.08 16.07
N ALA A 309 3.44 23.38 15.85
CA ALA A 309 2.42 24.40 16.04
C ALA A 309 1.22 24.16 15.12
N LYS A 310 1.44 23.86 13.83
CA LYS A 310 0.39 23.58 12.85
C LYS A 310 -0.32 22.25 13.12
N ILE A 311 0.40 21.23 13.58
CA ILE A 311 -0.23 19.97 14.03
C ILE A 311 -1.21 20.24 15.19
N ARG A 312 -0.81 21.05 16.17
CA ARG A 312 -1.70 21.42 17.27
C ARG A 312 -2.90 22.23 16.83
N GLU A 313 -2.71 23.14 15.89
CA GLU A 313 -3.76 23.95 15.31
C GLU A 313 -4.82 23.07 14.64
N ILE A 314 -4.41 22.24 13.67
CA ILE A 314 -5.34 21.35 12.96
C ILE A 314 -5.95 20.29 13.87
N GLY A 315 -5.20 19.75 14.84
CA GLY A 315 -5.69 18.78 15.79
C GLY A 315 -6.78 19.31 16.74
N ARG A 316 -6.69 20.59 17.12
CA ARG A 316 -7.73 21.28 17.90
C ARG A 316 -9.01 21.47 17.11
N ASP A 317 -8.90 21.77 15.82
CA ASP A 317 -10.02 22.10 14.94
C ASP A 317 -10.57 20.88 14.16
N LEU A 318 -9.97 19.70 14.31
CA LEU A 318 -10.19 18.51 13.52
C LEU A 318 -11.68 18.17 13.35
N TYR A 319 -12.39 18.01 14.46
CA TYR A 319 -13.81 17.61 14.41
C TYR A 319 -14.70 18.73 13.85
N ARG A 320 -14.41 20.00 14.15
CA ARG A 320 -15.15 21.13 13.60
C ARG A 320 -15.02 21.21 12.08
N ILE A 321 -13.80 21.04 11.54
CA ILE A 321 -13.57 21.02 10.10
C ILE A 321 -14.27 19.81 9.47
N ARG A 322 -14.14 18.63 10.06
CA ARG A 322 -14.75 17.40 9.53
C ARG A 322 -16.28 17.47 9.49
N GLN A 323 -16.91 18.02 10.51
CA GLN A 323 -18.38 18.18 10.58
C GLN A 323 -18.92 19.20 9.59
N ALA A 324 -18.11 20.21 9.21
CA ALA A 324 -18.48 21.20 8.21
C ALA A 324 -18.24 20.71 6.77
N ALA A 325 -17.55 19.58 6.57
CA ALA A 325 -17.29 19.01 5.27
C ALA A 325 -18.56 18.37 4.67
N PRO A 326 -18.71 18.36 3.34
CA PRO A 326 -19.81 17.64 2.71
C PRO A 326 -19.79 16.16 3.07
N LEU A 327 -20.97 15.57 3.20
CA LEU A 327 -21.11 14.11 3.34
C LEU A 327 -20.75 13.41 2.03
N PRO A 328 -20.32 12.14 2.10
CA PRO A 328 -20.00 11.34 0.91
C PRO A 328 -21.15 11.22 -0.05
#